data_ee6b9e5af07c1630d839dc18516ae90d
#
_entry.id   ee6b9e5af07c1630d839dc18516ae90d
#
_cell.length_a   1.000
_cell.length_b   1.000
_cell.length_c   1.000
_cell.angle_alpha   90.00
_cell.angle_beta   90.00
_cell.angle_gamma   90.00
#
_symmetry.space_group_name_H-M   'P 1'
#
loop_
_entity.id
_entity.type
_entity.pdbx_description
1 polymer ?
#
loop_
_entity_poly.entity_id
_entity_poly.type
_entity_poly.pdbx_seq_one_letter_code
_entity_poly.pdbx_strand_id
1 'polypeptide(L)' 'MKSKNIKRLENYPDILSLDDVRSILDVRTKKTAARWLQGKGIFYFRVGREYRIPKVHLVNYFMGLSSM' A
#
# COMPACT_ATOMS: atom_id res chain seq x y z
N MET A 1 4.33 9.41 -13.22
CA MET A 1 4.89 8.76 -12.05
C MET A 1 3.85 8.08 -11.19
N LYS A 2 2.87 8.85 -10.74
CA LYS A 2 1.83 8.31 -9.87
C LYS A 2 0.94 7.32 -10.58
N SER A 3 0.64 7.58 -11.84
CA SER A 3 -0.18 6.66 -12.62
C SER A 3 0.52 5.32 -12.81
N LYS A 4 1.83 5.33 -12.79
CA LYS A 4 2.62 4.11 -12.92
C LYS A 4 2.40 3.19 -11.73
N ASN A 5 2.36 3.77 -10.53
CA ASN A 5 2.10 2.99 -9.33
C ASN A 5 0.69 2.42 -9.33
N ILE A 6 -0.28 3.22 -9.80
CA ILE A 6 -1.66 2.77 -9.87
C ILE A 6 -1.80 1.60 -10.83
N LYS A 7 -1.12 1.64 -11.97
CA LYS A 7 -1.14 0.55 -12.92
C LYS A 7 -0.56 -0.73 -12.33
N ARG A 8 0.50 -0.60 -11.56
CA ARG A 8 1.11 -1.76 -10.92
C ARG A 8 0.15 -2.40 -9.92
N LEU A 9 -0.67 -1.59 -9.27
CA LEU A 9 -1.63 -2.10 -8.31
C LEU A 9 -2.66 -3.03 -8.96
N GLU A 10 -2.95 -2.84 -10.22
CA GLU A 10 -3.89 -3.71 -10.92
C GLU A 10 -3.42 -5.15 -10.97
N ASN A 11 -2.12 -5.35 -10.89
CA ASN A 11 -1.54 -6.69 -10.93
C ASN A 11 -1.47 -7.36 -9.57
N TYR A 12 -1.89 -6.67 -8.53
CA TYR A 12 -1.84 -7.19 -7.16
C TYR A 12 -3.23 -7.64 -6.71
N PRO A 13 -3.30 -8.56 -5.74
CA PRO A 13 -4.59 -9.02 -5.22
C PRO A 13 -5.31 -7.91 -4.48
N ASP A 14 -6.59 -8.12 -4.22
CA ASP A 14 -7.42 -7.13 -3.52
C ASP A 14 -6.95 -6.85 -2.10
N ILE A 15 -6.36 -7.86 -1.45
CA ILE A 15 -5.78 -7.70 -0.12
C ILE A 15 -4.28 -7.87 -0.26
N LEU A 16 -3.55 -6.82 0.07
CA LEU A 16 -2.11 -6.79 -0.07
C LEU A 16 -1.43 -7.27 1.21
N SER A 17 -0.30 -7.92 1.05
CA SER A 17 0.59 -8.19 2.18
C SER A 17 1.53 -7.02 2.37
N LEU A 18 2.23 -7.03 3.50
CA LEU A 18 3.24 -5.99 3.73
C LEU A 18 4.36 -6.06 2.70
N ASP A 19 4.69 -7.27 2.27
CA ASP A 19 5.70 -7.44 1.23
C ASP A 19 5.24 -6.85 -0.10
N ASP A 20 3.95 -6.97 -0.39
CA ASP A 20 3.39 -6.34 -1.60
C ASP A 20 3.52 -4.82 -1.52
N VAL A 21 3.20 -4.25 -0.37
CA VAL A 21 3.33 -2.80 -0.18
C VAL A 21 4.79 -2.38 -0.31
N ARG A 22 5.69 -3.17 0.26
CA ARG A 22 7.11 -2.89 0.15
C ARG A 22 7.54 -2.81 -1.33
N SER A 23 7.07 -3.74 -2.12
CA SER A 23 7.39 -3.78 -3.54
C SER A 23 6.79 -2.60 -4.29
N ILE A 24 5.54 -2.26 -3.99
CA ILE A 24 4.86 -1.15 -4.64
C ILE A 24 5.57 0.17 -4.35
N LEU A 25 6.00 0.34 -3.10
CA LEU A 25 6.70 1.57 -2.69
C LEU A 25 8.16 1.57 -3.07
N ASP A 26 8.67 0.41 -3.48
CA ASP A 26 10.08 0.26 -3.81
C ASP A 26 10.98 0.62 -2.64
N VAL A 27 10.62 0.15 -1.45
CA VAL A 27 11.45 0.33 -0.27
C VAL A 27 12.10 -1.00 0.10
N ARG A 28 13.14 -0.93 0.91
CA ARG A 28 13.98 -2.09 1.15
C ARG A 28 13.41 -3.09 2.13
N THR A 29 12.69 -2.62 3.14
CA THR A 29 12.26 -3.49 4.21
C THR A 29 10.77 -3.36 4.47
N LYS A 30 10.20 -4.43 5.02
CA LYS A 30 8.80 -4.42 5.43
C LYS A 30 8.57 -3.41 6.55
N LYS A 31 9.54 -3.22 7.41
CA LYS A 31 9.43 -2.26 8.50
C LYS A 31 9.21 -0.85 7.97
N THR A 32 9.95 -0.49 6.94
CA THR A 32 9.79 0.82 6.31
C THR A 32 8.40 0.96 5.70
N ALA A 33 7.92 -0.11 5.04
CA ALA A 33 6.57 -0.09 4.47
C ALA A 33 5.51 0.08 5.56
N ALA A 34 5.67 -0.62 6.68
CA ALA A 34 4.72 -0.51 7.78
C ALA A 34 4.69 0.90 8.36
N ARG A 35 5.85 1.49 8.53
CA ARG A 35 5.95 2.87 9.02
C ARG A 35 5.27 3.84 8.07
N TRP A 36 5.45 3.61 6.78
CA TRP A 36 4.85 4.46 5.77
C TRP A 36 3.32 4.41 5.87
N LEU A 37 2.76 3.20 5.99
CA LEU A 37 1.32 3.03 6.12
C LEU A 37 0.79 3.76 7.34
N GLN A 38 1.48 3.61 8.47
CA GLN A 38 1.07 4.25 9.71
C GLN A 38 1.16 5.76 9.62
N GLY A 39 2.23 6.25 9.02
CA GLY A 39 2.44 7.69 8.89
C GLY A 39 1.44 8.36 7.97
N LYS A 40 0.94 7.64 6.98
CA LYS A 40 -0.05 8.18 6.03
C LYS A 40 -1.49 7.95 6.47
N GLY A 41 -1.68 7.20 7.56
CA GLY A 41 -3.03 6.93 8.04
C GLY A 41 -3.83 6.02 7.11
N ILE A 42 -3.16 5.17 6.36
CA ILE A 42 -3.83 4.24 5.47
C ILE A 42 -4.34 3.06 6.27
N PHE A 43 -5.60 2.72 6.06
CA PHE A 43 -6.21 1.61 6.80
C PHE A 43 -5.53 0.29 6.48
N TYR A 44 -5.29 -0.49 7.52
CA TYR A 44 -4.84 -1.87 7.40
C TYR A 44 -5.29 -2.62 8.64
N PHE A 45 -5.28 -3.95 8.56
CA PHE A 45 -5.56 -4.77 9.72
C PHE A 45 -4.56 -5.91 9.78
N ARG A 46 -4.55 -6.65 10.88
CA ARG A 46 -3.61 -7.73 11.07
C ARG A 46 -4.35 -9.02 11.35
N VAL A 47 -3.86 -10.09 10.75
CA VAL A 47 -4.33 -11.44 11.03
C VAL A 47 -3.13 -12.18 11.59
N GLY A 48 -3.14 -12.41 12.90
CA GLY A 48 -1.97 -12.94 13.56
C GLY A 48 -0.82 -11.94 13.44
N ARG A 49 0.25 -12.36 12.80
CA ARG A 49 1.42 -11.51 12.61
C ARG A 49 1.44 -10.85 11.25
N GLU A 50 0.48 -11.19 10.40
CA GLU A 50 0.50 -10.69 9.03
C GLU A 50 -0.33 -9.44 8.88
N TYR A 51 0.24 -8.47 8.18
CA TYR A 51 -0.48 -7.26 7.79
C TYR A 51 -1.34 -7.57 6.59
N ARG A 52 -2.56 -7.02 6.60
CA ARG A 52 -3.50 -7.13 5.49
C ARG A 52 -3.94 -5.73 5.12
N ILE A 53 -3.62 -5.31 3.93
CA ILE A 53 -3.90 -3.95 3.47
C ILE A 53 -4.87 -4.03 2.30
N PRO A 54 -6.15 -3.67 2.49
CA PRO A 54 -7.07 -3.66 1.35
C PRO A 54 -6.55 -2.72 0.28
N LYS A 55 -6.40 -3.26 -0.92
CA LYS A 55 -5.81 -2.50 -2.03
C LYS A 55 -6.56 -1.21 -2.30
N VAL A 56 -7.87 -1.21 -2.10
CA VAL A 56 -8.71 -0.04 -2.37
C VAL A 56 -8.26 1.17 -1.54
N HIS A 57 -7.79 0.95 -0.33
CA HIS A 57 -7.34 2.07 0.51
C HIS A 57 -6.06 2.69 -0.03
N LEU A 58 -5.19 1.86 -0.58
CA LEU A 58 -3.96 2.36 -1.17
C LEU A 58 -4.26 3.11 -2.46
N VAL A 59 -5.15 2.56 -3.28
CA VAL A 59 -5.57 3.22 -4.51
C VAL A 59 -6.18 4.58 -4.20
N ASN A 60 -7.09 4.62 -3.22
CA ASN A 60 -7.73 5.88 -2.83
C ASN A 60 -6.72 6.90 -2.35
N TYR A 61 -5.71 6.46 -1.62
CA TYR A 61 -4.68 7.38 -1.15
C TYR A 61 -3.97 8.04 -2.33
N PHE A 62 -3.55 7.23 -3.30
CA PHE A 62 -2.85 7.79 -4.46
C PHE A 62 -3.75 8.68 -5.29
N MET A 63 -5.00 8.30 -5.47
CA MET A 63 -5.94 9.12 -6.23
C MET A 63 -6.29 10.40 -5.48
N GLY A 64 -6.37 10.31 -4.15
CA GLY A 64 -6.61 11.49 -3.33
C GLY A 64 -5.53 12.53 -3.49
N LEU A 65 -4.28 12.09 -3.55
CA LEU A 65 -3.18 13.00 -3.79
C LEU A 65 -3.31 13.68 -5.15
N SER A 66 -3.79 12.93 -6.14
CA SER A 66 -3.95 13.46 -7.48
C SER A 66 -5.06 14.50 -7.56
N SER A 67 -6.10 14.34 -6.77
CA SER A 67 -7.24 15.23 -6.81
C SER A 67 -7.04 16.49 -5.97
N MET A 68 -6.04 16.50 -5.14
CA MET A 68 -5.73 17.67 -4.34
C MET A 68 -4.89 18.67 -5.12
#